data_15e824a6145beb818bece5c9b5e9d586
#
_entry.id   15e824a6145beb818bece5c9b5e9d586
#
_cell.length_a   1.000
_cell.length_b   1.000
_cell.length_c   1.000
_cell.angle_alpha   90.00
_cell.angle_beta   90.00
_cell.angle_gamma   90.00
#
_symmetry.space_group_name_H-M   'P 1'
#
loop_
_entity.id
_entity.type
_entity.pdbx_description
1 polymer ?
#
loop_
_entity_poly.entity_id
_entity_poly.type
_entity_poly.pdbx_seq_one_letter_code
_entity_poly.pdbx_strand_id
1 'polypeptide(L)'
;MPGLPPPFPTRLDPALVVIVAGVCAALHVGKLPPAITTLGHALGLTLVQAGFLLSLVQAAGMTLGLAFGAVADGLGLRRSMIVGLCVLAAASALGGMVTTVPALMVLRAVEGLGFLLVVLPAPGLVRQLVAPQRVNPMLGVWGAYMPLATALALLAGPGLIELLGWRGWWWGLGGLSLAMAWLLARAVPVPAPARPAAPSRAAPPATAVATGWANRLRQTLAAPGPWAVAVTFAMYSGQWLAVIGFLPAIYTRAGVSGAATAVLTAVAAAANMAGNIGSGRLLQRGVAPPRLLAVGFTTMAVAAAAAFAGSADTGLPGWLRYAAVLAFSGVGGLIPATLFALALRLAPGPGALSTTVGWVQQWSALGQFAGPPLVAWVASRAGGWQWTWVATGACSLAGLLLTLAIGRLLRR
;
A
#
# COMPACT_ATOMS: atom_id res chain seq x y z
N MET A 1 -30.30 -41.51 22.91
CA MET A 1 -29.18 -41.04 22.05
C MET A 1 -29.35 -39.55 21.91
N PRO A 2 -28.44 -38.71 22.43
CA PRO A 2 -28.46 -37.27 22.23
C PRO A 2 -28.01 -36.99 20.80
N GLY A 3 -28.82 -36.19 20.09
CA GLY A 3 -28.59 -35.85 18.70
C GLY A 3 -27.28 -35.12 18.50
N LEU A 4 -26.53 -35.52 17.47
CA LEU A 4 -25.35 -34.82 16.97
C LEU A 4 -25.76 -33.40 16.58
N PRO A 5 -24.98 -32.37 16.95
CA PRO A 5 -25.24 -31.03 16.51
C PRO A 5 -25.15 -30.97 14.97
N PRO A 6 -25.99 -30.15 14.28
CA PRO A 6 -25.96 -30.07 12.85
C PRO A 6 -24.58 -29.64 12.34
N PRO A 7 -24.10 -30.13 11.17
CA PRO A 7 -22.84 -29.73 10.61
C PRO A 7 -22.83 -28.21 10.40
N PHE A 8 -21.90 -27.52 11.01
CA PHE A 8 -21.75 -26.08 10.95
C PHE A 8 -21.68 -25.63 9.48
N PRO A 9 -22.55 -24.70 9.04
CA PRO A 9 -22.21 -23.94 7.86
C PRO A 9 -20.94 -23.16 8.21
N THR A 10 -19.86 -23.43 7.51
CA THR A 10 -18.60 -22.67 7.59
C THR A 10 -18.90 -21.23 7.15
N ARG A 11 -19.40 -20.41 8.06
CA ARG A 11 -19.59 -18.99 7.81
C ARG A 11 -18.19 -18.39 7.75
N LEU A 12 -17.83 -17.85 6.57
CA LEU A 12 -16.61 -17.11 6.38
C LEU A 12 -16.51 -16.03 7.45
N ASP A 13 -15.36 -15.91 8.14
CA ASP A 13 -15.12 -14.85 9.12
C ASP A 13 -15.26 -13.49 8.40
N PRO A 14 -16.23 -12.63 8.77
CA PRO A 14 -16.46 -11.37 8.07
C PRO A 14 -15.23 -10.44 8.07
N ALA A 15 -14.39 -10.50 9.10
CA ALA A 15 -13.16 -9.70 9.16
C ALA A 15 -12.13 -10.18 8.14
N LEU A 16 -12.01 -11.48 7.90
CA LEU A 16 -11.16 -12.02 6.83
C LEU A 16 -11.69 -11.62 5.45
N VAL A 17 -13.01 -11.60 5.25
CA VAL A 17 -13.63 -11.12 3.99
C VAL A 17 -13.23 -9.65 3.73
N VAL A 18 -13.25 -8.80 4.74
CA VAL A 18 -12.78 -7.40 4.64
C VAL A 18 -11.30 -7.32 4.25
N ILE A 19 -10.45 -8.16 4.85
CA ILE A 19 -9.02 -8.20 4.52
C ILE A 19 -8.80 -8.67 3.08
N VAL A 20 -9.48 -9.72 2.65
CA VAL A 20 -9.41 -10.23 1.26
C VAL A 20 -9.92 -9.18 0.26
N ALA A 21 -10.94 -8.40 0.62
CA ALA A 21 -11.39 -7.26 -0.20
C ALA A 21 -10.29 -6.20 -0.36
N GLY A 22 -9.53 -5.94 0.69
CA GLY A 22 -8.34 -5.08 0.63
C GLY A 22 -7.25 -5.64 -0.29
N VAL A 23 -6.96 -6.94 -0.21
CA VAL A 23 -6.03 -7.63 -1.13
C VAL A 23 -6.53 -7.52 -2.57
N CYS A 24 -7.82 -7.77 -2.82
CA CYS A 24 -8.43 -7.64 -4.13
C CYS A 24 -8.27 -6.22 -4.70
N ALA A 25 -8.53 -5.19 -3.90
CA ALA A 25 -8.32 -3.80 -4.31
C ALA A 25 -6.83 -3.51 -4.61
N ALA A 26 -5.90 -4.04 -3.80
CA ALA A 26 -4.47 -3.83 -3.98
C ALA A 26 -3.90 -4.60 -5.19
N LEU A 27 -4.57 -5.65 -5.69
CA LEU A 27 -4.23 -6.27 -6.98
C LEU A 27 -4.27 -5.24 -8.13
N HIS A 28 -5.14 -4.23 -8.06
CA HIS A 28 -5.17 -3.16 -9.06
C HIS A 28 -3.93 -2.25 -9.02
N VAL A 29 -3.24 -2.15 -7.88
CA VAL A 29 -1.90 -1.53 -7.81
C VAL A 29 -0.87 -2.47 -8.47
N GLY A 30 -0.89 -3.75 -8.08
CA GLY A 30 0.06 -4.76 -8.55
C GLY A 30 -0.12 -5.21 -10.00
N LYS A 31 -1.26 -4.95 -10.65
CA LYS A 31 -1.55 -5.46 -12.01
C LYS A 31 -0.70 -4.85 -13.10
N LEU A 32 -0.20 -3.64 -12.90
CA LEU A 32 0.52 -2.93 -13.96
C LEU A 32 1.97 -3.39 -14.14
N PRO A 33 2.77 -3.64 -13.09
CA PRO A 33 4.14 -4.10 -13.24
C PRO A 33 4.34 -5.24 -14.25
N PRO A 34 3.60 -6.36 -14.20
CA PRO A 34 3.75 -7.43 -15.18
C PRO A 34 3.28 -7.07 -16.58
N ALA A 35 2.44 -6.03 -16.73
CA ALA A 35 1.87 -5.61 -18.01
C ALA A 35 2.66 -4.50 -18.71
N ILE A 36 3.66 -3.88 -18.08
CA ILE A 36 4.36 -2.69 -18.63
C ILE A 36 4.94 -2.96 -20.02
N THR A 37 5.64 -4.08 -20.19
CA THR A 37 6.26 -4.42 -21.47
C THR A 37 5.21 -4.65 -22.55
N THR A 38 4.16 -5.41 -22.26
CA THR A 38 3.06 -5.69 -23.20
C THR A 38 2.30 -4.42 -23.59
N LEU A 39 2.01 -3.55 -22.62
CA LEU A 39 1.39 -2.24 -22.86
C LEU A 39 2.31 -1.32 -23.67
N GLY A 40 3.64 -1.40 -23.43
CA GLY A 40 4.63 -0.67 -24.21
C GLY A 40 4.53 -0.99 -25.70
N HIS A 41 4.45 -2.28 -26.03
CA HIS A 41 4.27 -2.73 -27.42
C HIS A 41 2.88 -2.42 -27.98
N ALA A 42 1.81 -2.58 -27.16
CA ALA A 42 0.43 -2.42 -27.61
C ALA A 42 -0.02 -0.97 -27.80
N LEU A 43 0.45 -0.05 -26.94
CA LEU A 43 0.01 1.34 -26.88
C LEU A 43 1.13 2.37 -27.13
N GLY A 44 2.36 1.93 -27.37
CA GLY A 44 3.50 2.83 -27.57
C GLY A 44 3.91 3.62 -26.32
N LEU A 45 3.85 2.99 -25.14
CA LEU A 45 4.18 3.66 -23.86
C LEU A 45 5.63 4.11 -23.81
N THR A 46 5.85 5.37 -23.46
CA THR A 46 7.15 5.83 -22.98
C THR A 46 7.40 5.35 -21.55
N LEU A 47 8.66 5.27 -21.14
CA LEU A 47 9.03 4.85 -19.79
C LEU A 47 8.43 5.76 -18.71
N VAL A 48 8.38 7.07 -18.97
CA VAL A 48 7.77 8.05 -18.06
C VAL A 48 6.26 7.85 -17.96
N GLN A 49 5.57 7.59 -19.07
CA GLN A 49 4.14 7.25 -19.06
C GLN A 49 3.86 5.96 -18.28
N ALA A 50 4.72 4.95 -18.40
CA ALA A 50 4.64 3.75 -17.58
C ALA A 50 4.77 4.06 -16.08
N GLY A 51 5.66 4.99 -15.72
CA GLY A 51 5.80 5.50 -14.36
C GLY A 51 4.53 6.16 -13.83
N PHE A 52 3.89 7.02 -14.65
CA PHE A 52 2.60 7.62 -14.28
C PHE A 52 1.48 6.58 -14.18
N LEU A 53 1.40 5.63 -15.09
CA LEU A 53 0.41 4.55 -15.00
C LEU A 53 0.57 3.72 -13.71
N LEU A 54 1.80 3.47 -13.27
CA LEU A 54 2.07 2.81 -11.98
C LEU A 54 1.53 3.63 -10.80
N SER A 55 1.69 4.94 -10.86
CA SER A 55 1.47 5.84 -9.74
C SER A 55 0.06 6.43 -9.66
N LEU A 56 -0.66 6.56 -10.79
CA LEU A 56 -1.96 7.24 -10.85
C LEU A 56 -3.03 6.63 -9.94
N VAL A 57 -2.94 5.35 -9.64
CA VAL A 57 -3.82 4.70 -8.65
C VAL A 57 -3.66 5.28 -7.24
N GLN A 58 -2.58 6.00 -6.96
CA GLN A 58 -2.35 6.69 -5.69
C GLN A 58 -2.83 8.15 -5.69
N ALA A 59 -3.25 8.67 -6.85
CA ALA A 59 -3.65 10.07 -6.99
C ALA A 59 -4.80 10.46 -6.05
N ALA A 60 -5.81 9.61 -5.94
CA ALA A 60 -6.93 9.84 -5.01
C ALA A 60 -6.46 9.84 -3.55
N GLY A 61 -5.58 8.91 -3.16
CA GLY A 61 -5.02 8.86 -1.80
C GLY A 61 -4.20 10.10 -1.45
N MET A 62 -3.39 10.58 -2.39
CA MET A 62 -2.57 11.77 -2.23
C MET A 62 -3.39 13.07 -2.11
N THR A 63 -4.53 13.17 -2.80
CA THR A 63 -5.33 14.40 -2.84
C THR A 63 -6.47 14.40 -1.83
N LEU A 64 -7.11 13.27 -1.64
CA LEU A 64 -8.37 13.13 -0.91
C LEU A 64 -8.24 12.35 0.41
N GLY A 65 -7.05 11.85 0.76
CA GLY A 65 -6.86 10.97 1.91
C GLY A 65 -7.45 11.50 3.22
N LEU A 66 -7.27 12.78 3.52
CA LEU A 66 -7.87 13.42 4.71
C LEU A 66 -9.37 13.66 4.58
N ALA A 67 -9.85 14.06 3.40
CA ALA A 67 -11.26 14.37 3.17
C ALA A 67 -12.13 13.10 3.18
N PHE A 68 -11.58 11.99 2.69
CA PHE A 68 -12.32 10.72 2.61
C PHE A 68 -12.63 10.08 3.96
N GLY A 69 -11.89 10.39 5.02
CA GLY A 69 -12.26 9.99 6.38
C GLY A 69 -13.68 10.45 6.72
N ALA A 70 -14.03 11.69 6.38
CA ALA A 70 -15.35 12.25 6.61
C ALA A 70 -16.43 11.68 5.66
N VAL A 71 -16.06 11.40 4.39
CA VAL A 71 -16.98 10.80 3.40
C VAL A 71 -17.30 9.34 3.74
N ALA A 72 -16.30 8.57 4.19
CA ALA A 72 -16.51 7.18 4.60
C ALA A 72 -17.42 7.07 5.84
N ASP A 73 -17.33 8.03 6.77
CA ASP A 73 -18.22 8.12 7.92
C ASP A 73 -19.67 8.38 7.48
N GLY A 74 -19.89 9.20 6.45
CA GLY A 74 -21.22 9.50 5.89
C GLY A 74 -21.85 8.35 5.11
N LEU A 75 -21.06 7.62 4.31
CA LEU A 75 -21.53 6.47 3.52
C LEU A 75 -21.69 5.19 4.35
N GLY A 76 -20.98 5.09 5.47
CA GLY A 76 -20.79 3.88 6.26
C GLY A 76 -19.72 2.95 5.67
N LEU A 77 -18.85 2.42 6.56
CA LEU A 77 -17.62 1.71 6.19
C LEU A 77 -17.84 0.56 5.19
N ARG A 78 -18.86 -0.27 5.43
CA ARG A 78 -19.20 -1.41 4.54
C ARG A 78 -19.66 -0.95 3.16
N ARG A 79 -20.53 0.06 3.08
CA ARG A 79 -21.03 0.59 1.79
C ARG A 79 -19.91 1.24 0.99
N SER A 80 -19.03 1.98 1.65
CA SER A 80 -17.86 2.58 1.02
C SER A 80 -16.99 1.51 0.32
N MET A 81 -16.70 0.40 0.99
CA MET A 81 -15.93 -0.70 0.41
C MET A 81 -16.62 -1.33 -0.80
N ILE A 82 -17.95 -1.57 -0.73
CA ILE A 82 -18.72 -2.12 -1.85
C ILE A 82 -18.66 -1.19 -3.06
N VAL A 83 -18.94 0.11 -2.84
CA VAL A 83 -18.86 1.13 -3.91
C VAL A 83 -17.46 1.19 -4.50
N GLY A 84 -16.41 1.17 -3.65
CA GLY A 84 -15.03 1.15 -4.09
C GLY A 84 -14.69 -0.04 -4.99
N LEU A 85 -15.13 -1.25 -4.62
CA LEU A 85 -14.95 -2.45 -5.44
C LEU A 85 -15.72 -2.38 -6.77
N CYS A 86 -16.93 -1.81 -6.77
CA CYS A 86 -17.68 -1.58 -8.00
C CYS A 86 -16.98 -0.55 -8.91
N VAL A 87 -16.44 0.52 -8.36
CA VAL A 87 -15.64 1.51 -9.12
C VAL A 87 -14.39 0.86 -9.72
N LEU A 88 -13.66 0.05 -8.94
CA LEU A 88 -12.52 -0.72 -9.43
C LEU A 88 -12.92 -1.66 -10.57
N ALA A 89 -14.04 -2.38 -10.43
CA ALA A 89 -14.55 -3.27 -11.46
C ALA A 89 -14.86 -2.53 -12.76
N ALA A 90 -15.63 -1.45 -12.68
CA ALA A 90 -16.03 -0.65 -13.83
C ALA A 90 -14.81 0.00 -14.52
N ALA A 91 -13.93 0.65 -13.74
CA ALA A 91 -12.74 1.29 -14.29
C ALA A 91 -11.76 0.29 -14.92
N SER A 92 -11.63 -0.91 -14.32
CA SER A 92 -10.80 -1.98 -14.89
C SER A 92 -11.42 -2.55 -16.17
N ALA A 93 -12.74 -2.80 -16.20
CA ALA A 93 -13.44 -3.29 -17.38
C ALA A 93 -13.29 -2.31 -18.55
N LEU A 94 -13.55 -1.03 -18.32
CA LEU A 94 -13.34 0.03 -19.30
C LEU A 94 -11.87 0.17 -19.71
N GLY A 95 -10.93 0.01 -18.73
CA GLY A 95 -9.50 0.05 -18.98
C GLY A 95 -9.02 -1.03 -19.97
N GLY A 96 -9.66 -2.21 -19.97
CA GLY A 96 -9.39 -3.27 -20.95
C GLY A 96 -9.90 -2.95 -22.36
N MET A 97 -10.73 -1.93 -22.53
CA MET A 97 -11.31 -1.54 -23.83
C MET A 97 -10.58 -0.38 -24.51
N VAL A 98 -9.75 0.37 -23.79
CA VAL A 98 -9.07 1.55 -24.33
C VAL A 98 -7.97 1.20 -25.32
N THR A 99 -7.73 2.14 -26.22
CA THR A 99 -6.70 2.04 -27.28
C THR A 99 -5.65 3.15 -27.17
N THR A 100 -5.80 4.08 -26.22
CA THR A 100 -4.90 5.21 -26.05
C THR A 100 -4.37 5.31 -24.62
N VAL A 101 -3.13 5.78 -24.48
CA VAL A 101 -2.46 5.96 -23.17
C VAL A 101 -3.20 6.96 -22.29
N PRO A 102 -3.63 8.16 -22.76
CA PRO A 102 -4.36 9.11 -21.92
C PRO A 102 -5.66 8.55 -21.34
N ALA A 103 -6.43 7.79 -22.12
CA ALA A 103 -7.65 7.17 -21.65
C ALA A 103 -7.36 6.14 -20.54
N LEU A 104 -6.30 5.33 -20.71
CA LEU A 104 -5.86 4.39 -19.67
C LEU A 104 -5.41 5.12 -18.39
N MET A 105 -4.71 6.25 -18.52
CA MET A 105 -4.29 7.08 -17.38
C MET A 105 -5.49 7.60 -16.58
N VAL A 106 -6.52 8.12 -17.26
CA VAL A 106 -7.75 8.59 -16.58
C VAL A 106 -8.40 7.44 -15.81
N LEU A 107 -8.54 6.27 -16.43
CA LEU A 107 -9.14 5.11 -15.76
C LEU A 107 -8.28 4.59 -14.59
N ARG A 108 -6.96 4.72 -14.69
CA ARG A 108 -6.05 4.43 -13.54
C ARG A 108 -6.29 5.37 -12.36
N ALA A 109 -6.54 6.66 -12.61
CA ALA A 109 -6.91 7.60 -11.55
C ALA A 109 -8.28 7.26 -10.93
N VAL A 110 -9.26 6.83 -11.76
CA VAL A 110 -10.57 6.34 -11.27
C VAL A 110 -10.42 5.06 -10.46
N GLU A 111 -9.56 4.12 -10.87
CA GLU A 111 -9.22 2.96 -10.04
C GLU A 111 -8.63 3.38 -8.68
N GLY A 112 -7.84 4.45 -8.66
CA GLY A 112 -7.31 5.03 -7.42
C GLY A 112 -8.41 5.48 -6.46
N LEU A 113 -9.48 6.07 -6.98
CA LEU A 113 -10.65 6.43 -6.18
C LEU A 113 -11.33 5.19 -5.59
N GLY A 114 -11.54 4.15 -6.41
CA GLY A 114 -12.09 2.87 -5.94
C GLY A 114 -11.21 2.21 -4.88
N PHE A 115 -9.88 2.21 -5.09
CA PHE A 115 -8.91 1.68 -4.13
C PHE A 115 -8.99 2.42 -2.78
N LEU A 116 -9.03 3.75 -2.79
CA LEU A 116 -9.15 4.57 -1.59
C LEU A 116 -10.43 4.25 -0.81
N LEU A 117 -11.57 4.12 -1.51
CA LEU A 117 -12.87 3.76 -0.93
C LEU A 117 -12.90 2.37 -0.27
N VAL A 118 -12.02 1.45 -0.67
CA VAL A 118 -11.87 0.14 -0.04
C VAL A 118 -10.92 0.19 1.14
N VAL A 119 -9.75 0.80 0.96
CA VAL A 119 -8.63 0.66 1.89
C VAL A 119 -8.78 1.51 3.14
N LEU A 120 -9.31 2.73 3.03
CA LEU A 120 -9.46 3.61 4.18
C LEU A 120 -10.46 3.10 5.24
N PRO A 121 -11.67 2.63 4.87
CA PRO A 121 -12.64 2.16 5.86
C PRO A 121 -12.32 0.77 6.43
N ALA A 122 -11.50 -0.03 5.76
CA ALA A 122 -11.28 -1.43 6.12
C ALA A 122 -10.77 -1.65 7.55
N PRO A 123 -9.75 -0.93 8.07
CA PRO A 123 -9.32 -1.09 9.46
C PRO A 123 -10.43 -0.78 10.47
N GLY A 124 -11.25 0.24 10.18
CA GLY A 124 -12.41 0.60 11.01
C GLY A 124 -13.46 -0.51 11.02
N LEU A 125 -13.74 -1.07 9.85
CA LEU A 125 -14.72 -2.16 9.72
C LEU A 125 -14.21 -3.45 10.39
N VAL A 126 -12.93 -3.80 10.25
CA VAL A 126 -12.32 -4.93 10.98
C VAL A 126 -12.51 -4.77 12.49
N ARG A 127 -12.26 -3.58 13.04
CA ARG A 127 -12.46 -3.30 14.49
C ARG A 127 -13.89 -3.50 14.94
N GLN A 128 -14.88 -3.23 14.08
CA GLN A 128 -16.31 -3.43 14.41
C GLN A 128 -16.74 -4.90 14.35
N LEU A 129 -16.01 -5.75 13.61
CA LEU A 129 -16.39 -7.14 13.34
C LEU A 129 -15.75 -8.15 14.28
N VAL A 130 -14.69 -7.78 15.01
CA VAL A 130 -13.95 -8.71 15.88
C VAL A 130 -14.00 -8.28 17.35
N ALA A 131 -13.85 -9.25 18.24
CA ALA A 131 -13.69 -8.98 19.66
C ALA A 131 -12.41 -8.15 19.93
N PRO A 132 -12.38 -7.29 20.98
CA PRO A 132 -11.26 -6.38 21.26
C PRO A 132 -9.88 -7.07 21.30
N GLN A 133 -9.82 -8.30 21.80
CA GLN A 133 -8.58 -9.10 21.91
C GLN A 133 -8.03 -9.53 20.54
N ARG A 134 -8.88 -9.64 19.51
CA ARG A 134 -8.52 -10.03 18.15
C ARG A 134 -8.21 -8.86 17.23
N VAL A 135 -8.49 -7.62 17.64
CA VAL A 135 -8.29 -6.41 16.81
C VAL A 135 -6.84 -6.27 16.35
N ASN A 136 -5.89 -6.31 17.27
CA ASN A 136 -4.47 -6.12 16.93
C ASN A 136 -3.92 -7.23 16.01
N PRO A 137 -4.17 -8.54 16.26
CA PRO A 137 -3.81 -9.58 15.32
C PRO A 137 -4.40 -9.38 13.91
N MET A 138 -5.69 -9.03 13.81
CA MET A 138 -6.35 -8.83 12.51
C MET A 138 -5.81 -7.60 11.76
N LEU A 139 -5.51 -6.51 12.47
CA LEU A 139 -4.84 -5.33 11.86
C LEU A 139 -3.39 -5.65 11.46
N GLY A 140 -2.72 -6.57 12.14
CA GLY A 140 -1.43 -7.09 11.72
C GLY A 140 -1.51 -7.84 10.40
N VAL A 141 -2.52 -8.70 10.22
CA VAL A 141 -2.80 -9.39 8.95
C VAL A 141 -3.16 -8.37 7.86
N TRP A 142 -3.99 -7.37 8.19
CA TRP A 142 -4.29 -6.26 7.28
C TRP A 142 -3.01 -5.58 6.77
N GLY A 143 -2.02 -5.35 7.62
CA GLY A 143 -0.76 -4.70 7.23
C GLY A 143 0.00 -5.40 6.08
N ALA A 144 -0.29 -6.67 5.82
CA ALA A 144 0.32 -7.45 4.74
C ALA A 144 -0.45 -7.37 3.40
N TYR A 145 -1.61 -6.71 3.34
CA TYR A 145 -2.49 -6.72 2.16
C TYR A 145 -1.81 -6.23 0.88
N MET A 146 -1.07 -5.14 0.97
CA MET A 146 -0.42 -4.51 -0.19
C MET A 146 0.73 -5.36 -0.76
N PRO A 147 1.75 -5.77 0.02
CA PRO A 147 2.83 -6.61 -0.51
C PRO A 147 2.33 -7.99 -0.93
N LEU A 148 1.32 -8.55 -0.26
CA LEU A 148 0.70 -9.81 -0.68
C LEU A 148 0.03 -9.68 -2.05
N ALA A 149 -0.81 -8.67 -2.25
CA ALA A 149 -1.48 -8.43 -3.52
C ALA A 149 -0.47 -8.17 -4.65
N THR A 150 0.57 -7.37 -4.37
CA THR A 150 1.63 -7.10 -5.34
C THR A 150 2.37 -8.38 -5.72
N ALA A 151 2.72 -9.23 -4.74
CA ALA A 151 3.36 -10.52 -5.00
C ALA A 151 2.47 -11.46 -5.83
N LEU A 152 1.18 -11.55 -5.51
CA LEU A 152 0.22 -12.37 -6.27
C LEU A 152 0.07 -11.87 -7.71
N ALA A 153 -0.02 -10.54 -7.90
CA ALA A 153 -0.14 -9.97 -9.25
C ALA A 153 1.14 -10.19 -10.08
N LEU A 154 2.32 -10.08 -9.47
CA LEU A 154 3.60 -10.33 -10.12
C LEU A 154 3.77 -11.81 -10.46
N LEU A 155 3.30 -12.72 -9.62
CA LEU A 155 3.40 -14.17 -9.85
C LEU A 155 2.44 -14.64 -10.92
N ALA A 156 1.16 -14.26 -10.83
CA ALA A 156 0.11 -14.73 -11.73
C ALA A 156 0.00 -13.91 -13.03
N GLY A 157 0.34 -12.62 -12.95
CA GLY A 157 0.14 -11.66 -14.05
C GLY A 157 0.79 -12.08 -15.37
N PRO A 158 2.09 -12.41 -15.41
CA PRO A 158 2.74 -12.79 -16.67
C PRO A 158 2.04 -13.94 -17.38
N GLY A 159 1.75 -15.03 -16.69
CA GLY A 159 1.06 -16.19 -17.29
C GLY A 159 -0.38 -15.87 -17.73
N LEU A 160 -1.12 -15.08 -16.95
CA LEU A 160 -2.47 -14.66 -17.32
C LEU A 160 -2.46 -13.68 -18.50
N ILE A 161 -1.45 -12.81 -18.60
CA ILE A 161 -1.28 -11.89 -19.72
C ILE A 161 -0.90 -12.65 -20.99
N GLU A 162 -0.04 -13.65 -20.88
CA GLU A 162 0.33 -14.51 -22.00
C GLU A 162 -0.89 -15.28 -22.54
N LEU A 163 -1.73 -15.80 -21.64
CA LEU A 163 -2.90 -16.62 -22.00
C LEU A 163 -4.09 -15.78 -22.51
N LEU A 164 -4.41 -14.66 -21.89
CA LEU A 164 -5.63 -13.88 -22.10
C LEU A 164 -5.37 -12.51 -22.74
N GLY A 165 -4.11 -12.14 -22.93
CA GLY A 165 -3.71 -10.80 -23.26
C GLY A 165 -3.84 -9.81 -22.08
N TRP A 166 -3.25 -8.62 -22.23
CA TRP A 166 -3.34 -7.59 -21.17
C TRP A 166 -4.79 -7.12 -20.93
N ARG A 167 -5.65 -7.14 -21.98
CA ARG A 167 -7.07 -6.80 -21.84
C ARG A 167 -7.81 -7.81 -20.98
N GLY A 168 -7.57 -9.10 -21.22
CA GLY A 168 -8.14 -10.19 -20.41
C GLY A 168 -7.72 -10.11 -18.94
N TRP A 169 -6.45 -9.68 -18.68
CA TRP A 169 -5.97 -9.43 -17.33
C TRP A 169 -6.75 -8.29 -16.64
N TRP A 170 -7.04 -7.18 -17.33
CA TRP A 170 -7.88 -6.08 -16.82
C TRP A 170 -9.30 -6.54 -16.53
N TRP A 171 -9.93 -7.27 -17.44
CA TRP A 171 -11.30 -7.80 -17.27
C TRP A 171 -11.38 -8.84 -16.16
N GLY A 172 -10.40 -9.72 -16.04
CA GLY A 172 -10.31 -10.70 -14.96
C GLY A 172 -10.29 -10.06 -13.59
N LEU A 173 -9.47 -9.01 -13.39
CA LEU A 173 -9.41 -8.27 -12.13
C LEU A 173 -10.69 -7.44 -11.89
N GLY A 174 -11.30 -6.89 -12.93
CA GLY A 174 -12.60 -6.24 -12.85
C GLY A 174 -13.68 -7.22 -12.36
N GLY A 175 -13.74 -8.41 -12.96
CA GLY A 175 -14.65 -9.48 -12.55
C GLY A 175 -14.43 -9.95 -11.12
N LEU A 176 -13.15 -10.11 -10.72
CA LEU A 176 -12.77 -10.46 -9.34
C LEU A 176 -13.24 -9.39 -8.34
N SER A 177 -13.10 -8.10 -8.69
CA SER A 177 -13.56 -7.01 -7.84
C SER A 177 -15.07 -7.00 -7.68
N LEU A 178 -15.82 -7.29 -8.76
CA LEU A 178 -17.28 -7.42 -8.70
C LEU A 178 -17.73 -8.62 -7.86
N ALA A 179 -17.09 -9.77 -8.04
CA ALA A 179 -17.33 -10.95 -7.22
C ALA A 179 -17.03 -10.68 -5.73
N MET A 180 -15.94 -9.94 -5.45
CA MET A 180 -15.58 -9.56 -4.09
C MET A 180 -16.57 -8.56 -3.48
N ALA A 181 -17.10 -7.62 -4.27
CA ALA A 181 -18.17 -6.70 -3.84
C ALA A 181 -19.44 -7.48 -3.44
N TRP A 182 -19.82 -8.45 -4.25
CA TRP A 182 -20.94 -9.35 -3.96
C TRP A 182 -20.71 -10.19 -2.69
N LEU A 183 -19.53 -10.80 -2.55
CA LEU A 183 -19.15 -11.58 -1.37
C LEU A 183 -19.19 -10.72 -0.09
N LEU A 184 -18.61 -9.52 -0.13
CA LEU A 184 -18.61 -8.59 0.99
C LEU A 184 -20.04 -8.16 1.35
N ALA A 185 -20.90 -7.94 0.34
CA ALA A 185 -22.30 -7.60 0.55
C ALA A 185 -23.08 -8.73 1.23
N ARG A 186 -22.72 -10.00 1.00
CA ARG A 186 -23.39 -11.18 1.58
C ARG A 186 -22.82 -11.58 2.93
N ALA A 187 -21.49 -11.56 3.08
CA ALA A 187 -20.81 -12.12 4.24
C ALA A 187 -20.61 -11.12 5.40
N VAL A 188 -20.53 -9.82 5.10
CA VAL A 188 -20.33 -8.81 6.12
C VAL A 188 -21.68 -8.22 6.55
N PRO A 189 -22.09 -8.36 7.82
CA PRO A 189 -23.34 -7.82 8.31
C PRO A 189 -23.37 -6.29 8.19
N VAL A 190 -24.56 -5.74 8.00
CA VAL A 190 -24.77 -4.29 8.11
C VAL A 190 -24.58 -3.93 9.59
N PRO A 191 -23.63 -3.07 9.95
CA PRO A 191 -23.50 -2.64 11.34
C PRO A 191 -24.83 -2.03 11.80
N ALA A 192 -25.34 -2.51 12.93
CA ALA A 192 -26.52 -1.88 13.52
C ALA A 192 -26.19 -0.39 13.78
N PRO A 193 -27.12 0.53 13.52
CA PRO A 193 -26.93 1.93 13.89
C PRO A 193 -26.53 1.95 15.35
N ALA A 194 -25.42 2.67 15.66
CA ALA A 194 -24.97 2.80 17.04
C ALA A 194 -26.17 3.31 17.86
N ARG A 195 -26.70 2.44 18.74
CA ARG A 195 -27.69 2.93 19.71
C ARG A 195 -27.02 4.07 20.44
N PRO A 196 -27.69 5.25 20.55
CA PRO A 196 -27.22 6.27 21.43
C PRO A 196 -26.96 5.62 22.78
N ALA A 197 -25.73 5.65 23.27
CA ALA A 197 -25.43 5.13 24.59
C ALA A 197 -26.40 5.78 25.55
N ALA A 198 -27.24 4.96 26.21
CA ALA A 198 -28.12 5.47 27.27
C ALA A 198 -27.22 6.26 28.24
N PRO A 199 -27.62 7.45 28.69
CA PRO A 199 -26.80 8.27 29.54
C PRO A 199 -26.46 7.48 30.80
N SER A 200 -25.23 6.93 30.84
CA SER A 200 -24.71 6.27 32.04
C SER A 200 -24.56 7.32 33.10
N ARG A 201 -25.40 7.22 34.14
CA ARG A 201 -25.40 8.14 35.30
C ARG A 201 -24.14 8.16 36.15
N ALA A 202 -23.09 7.38 35.76
CA ALA A 202 -21.89 7.16 36.57
C ALA A 202 -20.55 7.43 35.86
N ALA A 203 -20.55 8.14 34.71
CA ALA A 203 -19.29 8.64 34.15
C ALA A 203 -19.14 10.12 34.51
N PRO A 204 -17.98 10.58 35.06
CA PRO A 204 -17.70 12.00 35.17
C PRO A 204 -17.87 12.65 33.82
N PRO A 205 -18.31 13.94 33.73
CA PRO A 205 -18.51 14.60 32.47
C PRO A 205 -17.18 14.56 31.70
N ALA A 206 -17.12 13.73 30.67
CA ALA A 206 -16.06 13.81 29.70
C ALA A 206 -16.19 15.18 29.05
N THR A 207 -15.46 16.13 29.55
CA THR A 207 -15.10 17.38 28.86
C THR A 207 -14.15 17.07 27.70
N ALA A 208 -14.43 16.02 26.96
CA ALA A 208 -13.99 15.88 25.60
C ALA A 208 -14.87 16.83 24.79
N VAL A 209 -14.53 18.12 24.83
CA VAL A 209 -14.96 19.08 23.81
C VAL A 209 -14.81 18.36 22.50
N ALA A 210 -15.92 18.05 21.83
CA ALA A 210 -15.92 17.51 20.49
C ALA A 210 -15.22 18.54 19.60
N THR A 211 -13.90 18.44 19.55
CA THR A 211 -13.09 19.36 18.75
C THR A 211 -13.52 19.13 17.32
N GLY A 212 -14.12 20.13 16.71
CA GLY A 212 -14.60 20.05 15.34
C GLY A 212 -13.49 19.57 14.41
N TRP A 213 -13.83 18.94 13.29
CA TRP A 213 -12.88 18.40 12.31
C TRP A 213 -11.75 19.39 11.97
N ALA A 214 -12.09 20.66 11.76
CA ALA A 214 -11.14 21.73 11.47
C ALA A 214 -10.07 21.91 12.57
N ASN A 215 -10.45 21.77 13.83
CA ASN A 215 -9.51 21.91 14.94
C ASN A 215 -8.56 20.70 15.04
N ARG A 216 -9.06 19.48 14.83
CA ARG A 216 -8.22 18.26 14.75
C ARG A 216 -7.21 18.35 13.60
N LEU A 217 -7.66 18.83 12.43
CA LEU A 217 -6.80 19.07 11.29
C LEU A 217 -5.71 20.11 11.63
N ARG A 218 -6.12 21.26 12.21
CA ARG A 218 -5.19 22.30 12.62
C ARG A 218 -4.16 21.78 13.62
N GLN A 219 -4.57 21.01 14.62
CA GLN A 219 -3.66 20.39 15.61
C GLN A 219 -2.66 19.46 14.93
N THR A 220 -3.11 18.59 14.01
CA THR A 220 -2.25 17.67 13.28
C THR A 220 -1.24 18.42 12.41
N LEU A 221 -1.68 19.45 11.67
CA LEU A 221 -0.82 20.21 10.77
C LEU A 221 0.13 21.17 11.51
N ALA A 222 -0.22 21.61 12.72
CA ALA A 222 0.65 22.46 13.55
C ALA A 222 1.74 21.67 14.29
N ALA A 223 1.57 20.36 14.46
CA ALA A 223 2.48 19.53 15.23
C ALA A 223 3.63 18.97 14.35
N PRO A 224 4.91 19.05 14.76
CA PRO A 224 6.03 18.56 13.97
C PRO A 224 6.09 17.02 13.88
N GLY A 225 5.54 16.30 14.85
CA GLY A 225 5.54 14.84 14.90
C GLY A 225 4.84 14.19 13.70
N PRO A 226 3.57 14.51 13.42
CA PRO A 226 2.85 14.03 12.24
C PRO A 226 3.56 14.31 10.93
N TRP A 227 4.17 15.48 10.75
CA TRP A 227 4.93 15.82 9.55
C TRP A 227 6.18 14.97 9.40
N ALA A 228 6.97 14.81 10.46
CA ALA A 228 8.16 13.98 10.42
C ALA A 228 7.84 12.54 10.01
N VAL A 229 6.79 11.94 10.58
CA VAL A 229 6.33 10.59 10.23
C VAL A 229 5.81 10.52 8.80
N ALA A 230 4.99 11.49 8.39
CA ALA A 230 4.35 11.53 7.08
C ALA A 230 5.39 11.63 5.94
N VAL A 231 6.32 12.59 6.04
CA VAL A 231 7.38 12.76 5.02
C VAL A 231 8.32 11.56 5.00
N THR A 232 8.65 10.98 6.16
CA THR A 232 9.44 9.74 6.21
C THR A 232 8.74 8.60 5.48
N PHE A 233 7.41 8.50 5.59
CA PHE A 233 6.66 7.48 4.87
C PHE A 233 6.64 7.71 3.36
N ALA A 234 6.55 8.96 2.92
CA ALA A 234 6.67 9.28 1.49
C ALA A 234 8.03 8.86 0.92
N MET A 235 9.13 9.09 1.66
CA MET A 235 10.48 8.68 1.25
C MET A 235 10.61 7.16 1.10
N TYR A 236 9.98 6.39 1.98
CA TYR A 236 9.97 4.93 1.88
C TYR A 236 9.07 4.44 0.73
N SER A 237 7.82 4.86 0.73
CA SER A 237 6.79 4.26 -0.14
C SER A 237 7.04 4.53 -1.62
N GLY A 238 7.57 5.72 -1.94
CA GLY A 238 7.90 6.10 -3.31
C GLY A 238 9.01 5.25 -3.92
N GLN A 239 10.10 5.06 -3.18
CA GLN A 239 11.22 4.25 -3.67
C GLN A 239 10.86 2.75 -3.75
N TRP A 240 10.06 2.24 -2.80
CA TRP A 240 9.63 0.84 -2.82
C TRP A 240 8.74 0.55 -4.03
N LEU A 241 7.71 1.37 -4.28
CA LEU A 241 6.82 1.18 -5.42
C LEU A 241 7.57 1.34 -6.75
N ALA A 242 8.50 2.29 -6.84
CA ALA A 242 9.28 2.49 -8.04
C ALA A 242 10.16 1.27 -8.37
N VAL A 243 10.90 0.75 -7.38
CA VAL A 243 11.79 -0.40 -7.59
C VAL A 243 10.96 -1.64 -7.91
N ILE A 244 10.01 -2.02 -7.06
CA ILE A 244 9.21 -3.24 -7.26
C ILE A 244 8.35 -3.15 -8.52
N GLY A 245 7.82 -1.95 -8.81
CA GLY A 245 6.98 -1.73 -9.98
C GLY A 245 7.68 -1.88 -11.32
N PHE A 246 8.96 -1.49 -11.41
CA PHE A 246 9.73 -1.64 -12.64
C PHE A 246 10.59 -2.92 -12.70
N LEU A 247 10.67 -3.68 -11.61
CA LEU A 247 11.51 -4.86 -11.54
C LEU A 247 11.22 -5.89 -12.66
N PRO A 248 9.95 -6.19 -13.03
CA PRO A 248 9.67 -7.07 -14.17
C PRO A 248 10.25 -6.56 -15.48
N ALA A 249 10.09 -5.27 -15.77
CA ALA A 249 10.62 -4.64 -16.98
C ALA A 249 12.16 -4.66 -17.02
N ILE A 250 12.81 -4.47 -15.86
CA ILE A 250 14.27 -4.54 -15.71
C ILE A 250 14.76 -5.95 -16.00
N TYR A 251 14.13 -6.97 -15.44
CA TYR A 251 14.54 -8.37 -15.62
C TYR A 251 14.26 -8.88 -17.04
N THR A 252 13.12 -8.53 -17.61
CA THR A 252 12.82 -8.84 -19.02
C THR A 252 13.87 -8.24 -19.96
N ARG A 253 14.26 -6.97 -19.73
CA ARG A 253 15.32 -6.32 -20.53
C ARG A 253 16.70 -6.95 -20.31
N ALA A 254 16.94 -7.53 -19.15
CA ALA A 254 18.17 -8.28 -18.85
C ALA A 254 18.15 -9.72 -19.39
N GLY A 255 17.11 -10.12 -20.15
CA GLY A 255 17.00 -11.45 -20.76
C GLY A 255 16.55 -12.56 -19.81
N VAL A 256 16.03 -12.22 -18.62
CA VAL A 256 15.46 -13.21 -17.70
C VAL A 256 14.13 -13.72 -18.26
N SER A 257 13.93 -15.06 -18.26
CA SER A 257 12.70 -15.66 -18.77
C SER A 257 11.45 -15.17 -18.03
N GLY A 258 10.29 -15.18 -18.70
CA GLY A 258 9.03 -14.69 -18.12
C GLY A 258 8.66 -15.39 -16.82
N ALA A 259 8.79 -16.73 -16.75
CA ALA A 259 8.51 -17.51 -15.54
C ALA A 259 9.47 -17.16 -14.39
N ALA A 260 10.78 -17.05 -14.66
CA ALA A 260 11.75 -16.65 -13.66
C ALA A 260 11.51 -15.19 -13.19
N THR A 261 11.21 -14.27 -14.10
CA THR A 261 10.85 -12.89 -13.77
C THR A 261 9.65 -12.85 -12.83
N ALA A 262 8.60 -13.61 -13.11
CA ALA A 262 7.41 -13.69 -12.27
C ALA A 262 7.76 -14.13 -10.84
N VAL A 263 8.49 -15.23 -10.68
CA VAL A 263 8.86 -15.76 -9.36
C VAL A 263 9.79 -14.80 -8.62
N LEU A 264 10.87 -14.34 -9.26
CA LEU A 264 11.85 -13.47 -8.62
C LEU A 264 11.23 -12.16 -8.13
N THR A 265 10.38 -11.54 -8.96
CA THR A 265 9.73 -10.27 -8.59
C THR A 265 8.64 -10.45 -7.54
N ALA A 266 7.90 -11.56 -7.59
CA ALA A 266 6.91 -11.91 -6.57
C ALA A 266 7.57 -12.16 -5.20
N VAL A 267 8.69 -12.90 -5.16
CA VAL A 267 9.45 -13.14 -3.92
C VAL A 267 10.03 -11.83 -3.39
N ALA A 268 10.53 -10.94 -4.26
CA ALA A 268 11.00 -9.63 -3.84
C ALA A 268 9.90 -8.78 -3.20
N ALA A 269 8.68 -8.78 -3.76
CA ALA A 269 7.54 -8.10 -3.17
C ALA A 269 7.10 -8.76 -1.85
N ALA A 270 7.03 -10.09 -1.81
CA ALA A 270 6.65 -10.86 -0.62
C ALA A 270 7.65 -10.68 0.54
N ALA A 271 8.94 -10.53 0.26
CA ALA A 271 9.96 -10.28 1.26
C ALA A 271 9.64 -9.06 2.16
N ASN A 272 8.95 -8.04 1.62
CA ASN A 272 8.50 -6.89 2.37
C ASN A 272 7.58 -7.26 3.55
N MET A 273 6.77 -8.31 3.41
CA MET A 273 5.89 -8.80 4.48
C MET A 273 6.69 -9.26 5.71
N ALA A 274 7.84 -9.92 5.47
CA ALA A 274 8.70 -10.38 6.56
C ALA A 274 9.22 -9.20 7.39
N GLY A 275 9.62 -8.11 6.75
CA GLY A 275 10.01 -6.88 7.42
C GLY A 275 8.88 -6.24 8.22
N ASN A 276 7.69 -6.14 7.63
CA ASN A 276 6.51 -5.58 8.32
C ASN A 276 6.16 -6.38 9.58
N ILE A 277 6.12 -7.71 9.49
CA ILE A 277 5.85 -8.59 10.63
C ILE A 277 6.99 -8.52 11.65
N GLY A 278 8.23 -8.53 11.16
CA GLY A 278 9.44 -8.43 11.97
C GLY A 278 9.48 -7.14 12.79
N SER A 279 9.11 -6.01 12.18
CA SER A 279 9.02 -4.71 12.85
C SER A 279 8.09 -4.76 14.07
N GLY A 280 6.88 -5.31 13.91
CA GLY A 280 5.92 -5.43 15.01
C GLY A 280 6.50 -6.22 16.20
N ARG A 281 7.18 -7.34 15.92
CA ARG A 281 7.84 -8.18 16.95
C ARG A 281 9.01 -7.46 17.62
N LEU A 282 9.83 -6.75 16.85
CA LEU A 282 10.98 -6.01 17.38
C LEU A 282 10.54 -4.84 18.26
N LEU A 283 9.49 -4.12 17.86
CA LEU A 283 8.89 -3.07 18.68
C LEU A 283 8.33 -3.61 20.00
N GLN A 284 7.66 -4.77 19.97
CA GLN A 284 7.19 -5.45 21.19
C GLN A 284 8.34 -5.88 22.11
N ARG A 285 9.50 -6.23 21.56
CA ARG A 285 10.73 -6.53 22.32
C ARG A 285 11.47 -5.29 22.82
N GLY A 286 10.92 -4.09 22.62
CA GLY A 286 11.49 -2.84 23.11
C GLY A 286 12.56 -2.22 22.21
N VAL A 287 12.74 -2.70 20.97
CA VAL A 287 13.66 -2.05 20.03
C VAL A 287 13.15 -0.66 19.71
N ALA A 288 14.01 0.34 19.87
CA ALA A 288 13.64 1.73 19.63
C ALA A 288 13.25 1.99 18.17
N PRO A 289 12.08 2.63 17.89
CA PRO A 289 11.62 2.89 16.55
C PRO A 289 12.65 3.59 15.63
N PRO A 290 13.43 4.60 16.10
CA PRO A 290 14.45 5.22 15.26
C PRO A 290 15.56 4.25 14.80
N ARG A 291 15.87 3.20 15.59
CA ARG A 291 16.86 2.18 15.19
C ARG A 291 16.31 1.35 14.01
N LEU A 292 15.03 0.96 14.05
CA LEU A 292 14.40 0.20 12.97
C LEU A 292 14.33 1.03 11.69
N LEU A 293 13.99 2.31 11.78
CA LEU A 293 14.00 3.22 10.63
C LEU A 293 15.41 3.39 10.06
N ALA A 294 16.42 3.60 10.92
CA ALA A 294 17.80 3.74 10.47
C ALA A 294 18.30 2.48 9.77
N VAL A 295 18.08 1.30 10.34
CA VAL A 295 18.42 0.02 9.70
C VAL A 295 17.69 -0.13 8.35
N GLY A 296 16.39 0.16 8.30
CA GLY A 296 15.59 0.10 7.07
C GLY A 296 16.17 0.99 5.97
N PHE A 297 16.32 2.29 6.22
CA PHE A 297 16.80 3.22 5.20
C PHE A 297 18.28 3.00 4.81
N THR A 298 19.15 2.66 5.75
CA THR A 298 20.55 2.33 5.44
C THR A 298 20.62 1.10 4.54
N THR A 299 19.87 0.04 4.89
CA THR A 299 19.82 -1.17 4.04
C THR A 299 19.24 -0.85 2.67
N MET A 300 18.16 -0.05 2.58
CA MET A 300 17.60 0.34 1.29
C MET A 300 18.61 1.11 0.43
N ALA A 301 19.37 2.03 1.01
CA ALA A 301 20.39 2.80 0.28
C ALA A 301 21.51 1.89 -0.26
N VAL A 302 22.09 1.07 0.62
CA VAL A 302 23.20 0.17 0.26
C VAL A 302 22.73 -0.91 -0.74
N ALA A 303 21.56 -1.48 -0.50
CA ALA A 303 21.00 -2.51 -1.36
C ALA A 303 20.62 -1.97 -2.74
N ALA A 304 20.07 -0.74 -2.82
CA ALA A 304 19.79 -0.12 -4.12
C ALA A 304 21.08 0.16 -4.90
N ALA A 305 22.13 0.64 -4.25
CA ALA A 305 23.44 0.80 -4.89
C ALA A 305 23.98 -0.55 -5.37
N ALA A 306 23.94 -1.59 -4.54
CA ALA A 306 24.40 -2.94 -4.92
C ALA A 306 23.57 -3.55 -6.08
N ALA A 307 22.26 -3.32 -6.11
CA ALA A 307 21.38 -3.85 -7.15
C ALA A 307 21.53 -3.15 -8.50
N PHE A 308 21.69 -1.82 -8.49
CA PHE A 308 21.56 -0.99 -9.69
C PHE A 308 22.85 -0.30 -10.14
N ALA A 309 23.85 -0.06 -9.26
CA ALA A 309 25.08 0.59 -9.69
C ALA A 309 25.89 -0.28 -10.65
N GLY A 310 26.47 0.36 -11.68
CA GLY A 310 27.25 -0.30 -12.71
C GLY A 310 26.44 -0.92 -13.86
N SER A 311 27.14 -1.21 -14.95
CA SER A 311 26.60 -1.91 -16.12
C SER A 311 26.55 -3.44 -15.92
N ALA A 312 26.14 -4.18 -16.95
CA ALA A 312 26.24 -5.65 -16.94
C ALA A 312 27.69 -6.15 -16.75
N ASP A 313 28.66 -5.41 -17.31
CA ASP A 313 30.07 -5.79 -17.29
C ASP A 313 30.82 -5.28 -16.05
N THR A 314 30.39 -4.18 -15.44
CA THR A 314 31.09 -3.52 -14.32
C THR A 314 30.37 -3.66 -12.98
N GLY A 315 29.17 -4.22 -12.97
CA GLY A 315 28.35 -4.37 -11.76
C GLY A 315 28.57 -5.71 -11.05
N LEU A 316 27.85 -5.87 -9.93
CA LEU A 316 27.84 -7.12 -9.18
C LEU A 316 27.22 -8.28 -9.99
N PRO A 317 27.58 -9.54 -9.73
CA PRO A 317 26.93 -10.70 -10.29
C PRO A 317 25.41 -10.69 -10.07
N GLY A 318 24.62 -11.25 -11.01
CA GLY A 318 23.16 -11.19 -10.99
C GLY A 318 22.53 -11.72 -9.70
N TRP A 319 23.07 -12.78 -9.12
CA TRP A 319 22.58 -13.35 -7.85
C TRP A 319 22.80 -12.40 -6.66
N LEU A 320 23.91 -11.65 -6.63
CA LEU A 320 24.16 -10.63 -5.59
C LEU A 320 23.24 -9.44 -5.77
N ARG A 321 23.00 -8.98 -7.00
CA ARG A 321 22.01 -7.93 -7.30
C ARG A 321 20.61 -8.35 -6.85
N TYR A 322 20.23 -9.61 -7.05
CA TYR A 322 18.95 -10.13 -6.60
C TYR A 322 18.88 -10.21 -5.07
N ALA A 323 19.93 -10.71 -4.41
CA ALA A 323 20.01 -10.70 -2.95
C ALA A 323 19.89 -9.28 -2.37
N ALA A 324 20.49 -8.29 -3.04
CA ALA A 324 20.35 -6.89 -2.69
C ALA A 324 18.87 -6.40 -2.84
N VAL A 325 18.17 -6.78 -3.93
CA VAL A 325 16.75 -6.45 -4.08
C VAL A 325 15.90 -7.08 -2.97
N LEU A 326 16.19 -8.32 -2.57
CA LEU A 326 15.52 -8.98 -1.44
C LEU A 326 15.77 -8.22 -0.13
N ALA A 327 17.00 -7.80 0.12
CA ALA A 327 17.35 -6.99 1.30
C ALA A 327 16.66 -5.62 1.27
N PHE A 328 16.66 -4.94 0.11
CA PHE A 328 15.97 -3.68 -0.10
C PHE A 328 14.48 -3.77 0.29
N SER A 329 13.79 -4.79 -0.21
CA SER A 329 12.36 -4.97 0.05
C SER A 329 12.09 -5.53 1.45
N GLY A 330 12.80 -6.57 1.85
CA GLY A 330 12.58 -7.28 3.11
C GLY A 330 12.91 -6.43 4.34
N VAL A 331 14.11 -5.85 4.39
CA VAL A 331 14.53 -4.99 5.52
C VAL A 331 13.83 -3.63 5.43
N GLY A 332 13.60 -3.11 4.21
CA GLY A 332 12.77 -1.91 3.99
C GLY A 332 11.37 -2.05 4.59
N GLY A 333 10.80 -3.25 4.61
CA GLY A 333 9.52 -3.55 5.25
C GLY A 333 9.45 -3.27 6.76
N LEU A 334 10.59 -3.07 7.44
CA LEU A 334 10.60 -2.60 8.84
C LEU A 334 10.01 -1.18 8.99
N ILE A 335 10.09 -0.37 7.93
CA ILE A 335 9.76 1.05 7.99
C ILE A 335 8.26 1.31 8.15
N PRO A 336 7.33 0.78 7.32
CA PRO A 336 5.93 1.16 7.38
C PRO A 336 5.27 0.81 8.72
N ALA A 337 5.47 -0.39 9.24
CA ALA A 337 4.89 -0.77 10.53
C ALA A 337 5.44 0.09 11.69
N THR A 338 6.75 0.45 11.64
CA THR A 338 7.35 1.37 12.61
C THR A 338 6.73 2.77 12.52
N LEU A 339 6.49 3.27 11.30
CA LEU A 339 5.90 4.59 11.11
C LEU A 339 4.44 4.65 11.56
N PHE A 340 3.65 3.58 11.37
CA PHE A 340 2.30 3.50 11.94
C PHE A 340 2.32 3.55 13.46
N ALA A 341 3.23 2.82 14.11
CA ALA A 341 3.39 2.88 15.57
C ALA A 341 3.79 4.29 16.04
N LEU A 342 4.66 4.96 15.30
CA LEU A 342 5.08 6.34 15.58
C LEU A 342 3.95 7.36 15.33
N ALA A 343 3.11 7.17 14.32
CA ALA A 343 1.96 8.03 14.06
C ALA A 343 1.02 8.08 15.27
N LEU A 344 0.81 6.94 15.95
CA LEU A 344 0.01 6.87 17.16
C LEU A 344 0.68 7.57 18.35
N ARG A 345 2.01 7.47 18.47
CA ARG A 345 2.79 8.04 19.59
C ARG A 345 3.00 9.54 19.47
N LEU A 346 3.13 10.05 18.24
CA LEU A 346 3.44 11.45 17.93
C LEU A 346 2.20 12.25 17.50
N ALA A 347 1.01 11.65 17.60
CA ALA A 347 -0.24 12.39 17.42
C ALA A 347 -0.38 13.46 18.51
N PRO A 348 -0.86 14.67 18.18
CA PRO A 348 -0.93 15.79 19.12
C PRO A 348 -1.97 15.61 20.23
N GLY A 349 -2.80 14.56 20.17
CA GLY A 349 -3.77 14.21 21.20
C GLY A 349 -4.68 13.07 20.78
N PRO A 350 -5.43 12.47 21.73
CA PRO A 350 -6.31 11.32 21.46
C PRO A 350 -7.36 11.60 20.36
N GLY A 351 -7.88 12.82 20.31
CA GLY A 351 -8.87 13.23 19.30
C GLY A 351 -8.28 13.40 17.89
N ALA A 352 -6.96 13.52 17.73
CA ALA A 352 -6.29 13.73 16.46
C ALA A 352 -5.65 12.47 15.86
N LEU A 353 -5.79 11.30 16.50
CA LEU A 353 -5.17 10.04 16.07
C LEU A 353 -5.56 9.66 14.63
N SER A 354 -6.86 9.61 14.33
CA SER A 354 -7.35 9.25 12.99
C SER A 354 -6.90 10.25 11.94
N THR A 355 -6.91 11.56 12.26
CA THR A 355 -6.44 12.62 11.36
C THR A 355 -4.93 12.49 11.10
N THR A 356 -4.14 12.17 12.13
CA THR A 356 -2.69 11.93 12.00
C THR A 356 -2.40 10.72 11.11
N VAL A 357 -3.09 9.60 11.31
CA VAL A 357 -2.94 8.42 10.46
C VAL A 357 -3.35 8.71 9.02
N GLY A 358 -4.46 9.42 8.81
CA GLY A 358 -4.90 9.87 7.48
C GLY A 358 -3.85 10.75 6.79
N TRP A 359 -3.25 11.69 7.53
CA TRP A 359 -2.17 12.55 7.04
C TRP A 359 -0.93 11.72 6.62
N VAL A 360 -0.52 10.79 7.44
CA VAL A 360 0.62 9.88 7.16
C VAL A 360 0.35 9.03 5.93
N GLN A 361 -0.87 8.52 5.77
CA GLN A 361 -1.27 7.74 4.59
C GLN A 361 -1.33 8.59 3.33
N GLN A 362 -1.78 9.84 3.42
CA GLN A 362 -1.79 10.77 2.29
C GLN A 362 -0.38 11.04 1.75
N TRP A 363 0.60 11.22 2.64
CA TRP A 363 1.99 11.39 2.27
C TRP A 363 2.62 10.10 1.72
N SER A 364 2.23 8.95 2.26
CA SER A 364 2.60 7.66 1.65
C SER A 364 2.10 7.55 0.22
N ALA A 365 0.84 7.93 -0.04
CA ALA A 365 0.29 7.95 -1.38
C ALA A 365 0.99 8.97 -2.30
N LEU A 366 1.36 10.15 -1.77
CA LEU A 366 2.18 11.14 -2.49
C LEU A 366 3.54 10.56 -2.89
N GLY A 367 4.22 9.86 -1.98
CA GLY A 367 5.48 9.19 -2.29
C GLY A 367 5.31 8.16 -3.40
N GLN A 368 4.30 7.30 -3.29
CA GLN A 368 3.97 6.30 -4.31
C GLN A 368 3.55 6.93 -5.64
N PHE A 369 2.96 8.12 -5.63
CA PHE A 369 2.64 8.86 -6.84
C PHE A 369 3.89 9.45 -7.51
N ALA A 370 4.79 10.04 -6.76
CA ALA A 370 5.98 10.74 -7.28
C ALA A 370 7.13 9.79 -7.63
N GLY A 371 7.29 8.68 -6.89
CA GLY A 371 8.45 7.79 -7.00
C GLY A 371 8.63 7.14 -8.38
N PRO A 372 7.63 6.40 -8.90
CA PRO A 372 7.76 5.72 -10.19
C PRO A 372 8.05 6.66 -11.38
N PRO A 373 7.36 7.80 -11.56
CA PRO A 373 7.70 8.74 -12.63
C PRO A 373 9.10 9.32 -12.50
N LEU A 374 9.54 9.62 -11.27
CA LEU A 374 10.88 10.13 -11.00
C LEU A 374 11.96 9.12 -11.42
N VAL A 375 11.84 7.87 -11.00
CA VAL A 375 12.78 6.80 -11.34
C VAL A 375 12.75 6.51 -12.84
N ALA A 376 11.57 6.51 -13.46
CA ALA A 376 11.41 6.36 -14.90
C ALA A 376 12.06 7.51 -15.69
N TRP A 377 11.93 8.74 -15.20
CA TRP A 377 12.56 9.91 -15.80
C TRP A 377 14.10 9.82 -15.73
N VAL A 378 14.65 9.47 -14.55
CA VAL A 378 16.08 9.24 -14.38
C VAL A 378 16.57 8.16 -15.34
N ALA A 379 15.89 7.02 -15.40
CA ALA A 379 16.24 5.91 -16.28
C ALA A 379 16.17 6.28 -17.77
N SER A 380 15.18 7.09 -18.17
CA SER A 380 15.04 7.55 -19.54
C SER A 380 16.16 8.52 -19.97
N ARG A 381 16.58 9.40 -19.06
CA ARG A 381 17.69 10.34 -19.32
C ARG A 381 19.05 9.66 -19.32
N ALA A 382 19.24 8.68 -18.49
CA ALA A 382 20.49 7.95 -18.36
C ALA A 382 20.65 6.77 -19.36
N GLY A 383 19.64 6.50 -20.18
CA GLY A 383 19.60 5.38 -21.12
C GLY A 383 19.50 3.99 -20.46
N GLY A 384 19.17 3.91 -19.17
CA GLY A 384 19.03 2.66 -18.44
C GLY A 384 18.81 2.81 -16.96
N TRP A 385 18.74 1.69 -16.25
CA TRP A 385 18.37 1.63 -14.84
C TRP A 385 19.55 1.79 -13.87
N GLN A 386 20.77 1.92 -14.37
CA GLN A 386 22.01 1.99 -13.58
C GLN A 386 22.07 3.20 -12.61
N TRP A 387 21.23 4.20 -12.79
CA TRP A 387 21.15 5.39 -11.93
C TRP A 387 19.93 5.37 -10.97
N THR A 388 19.15 4.31 -10.97
CA THR A 388 17.98 4.15 -10.07
C THR A 388 18.39 4.34 -8.59
N TRP A 389 19.59 3.86 -8.21
CA TRP A 389 20.10 3.97 -6.85
C TRP A 389 20.33 5.42 -6.39
N VAL A 390 20.55 6.36 -7.31
CA VAL A 390 20.71 7.79 -6.96
C VAL A 390 19.40 8.35 -6.45
N ALA A 391 18.29 8.11 -7.15
CA ALA A 391 16.97 8.57 -6.73
C ALA A 391 16.52 7.90 -5.42
N THR A 392 16.67 6.59 -5.32
CA THR A 392 16.32 5.84 -4.11
C THR A 392 17.27 6.13 -2.96
N GLY A 393 18.55 6.35 -3.23
CA GLY A 393 19.57 6.76 -2.25
C GLY A 393 19.28 8.15 -1.67
N ALA A 394 18.86 9.10 -2.50
CA ALA A 394 18.43 10.42 -2.04
C ALA A 394 17.20 10.33 -1.12
N CYS A 395 16.20 9.51 -1.47
CA CYS A 395 15.06 9.23 -0.60
C CYS A 395 15.50 8.58 0.72
N SER A 396 16.41 7.62 0.66
CA SER A 396 16.93 6.93 1.86
C SER A 396 17.71 7.88 2.77
N LEU A 397 18.54 8.75 2.20
CA LEU A 397 19.26 9.78 2.95
C LEU A 397 18.29 10.74 3.63
N ALA A 398 17.30 11.25 2.91
CA ALA A 398 16.25 12.08 3.49
C ALA A 398 15.51 11.34 4.63
N GLY A 399 15.19 10.05 4.45
CA GLY A 399 14.60 9.20 5.47
C GLY A 399 15.47 9.05 6.71
N LEU A 400 16.79 8.93 6.56
CA LEU A 400 17.75 8.90 7.68
C LEU A 400 17.80 10.23 8.44
N LEU A 401 17.84 11.36 7.74
CA LEU A 401 17.80 12.69 8.36
C LEU A 401 16.50 12.90 9.15
N LEU A 402 15.36 12.49 8.59
CA LEU A 402 14.07 12.53 9.26
C LEU A 402 14.01 11.57 10.47
N THR A 403 14.68 10.43 10.39
CA THR A 403 14.81 9.48 11.52
C THR A 403 15.53 10.12 12.70
N LEU A 404 16.57 10.93 12.45
CA LEU A 404 17.25 11.70 13.50
C LEU A 404 16.32 12.75 14.12
N ALA A 405 15.52 13.44 13.29
CA ALA A 405 14.52 14.39 13.78
C ALA A 405 13.45 13.71 14.66
N ILE A 406 12.93 12.56 14.22
CA ILE A 406 11.99 11.74 15.01
C ILE A 406 12.61 11.32 16.34
N GLY A 407 13.89 10.90 16.33
CA GLY A 407 14.60 10.54 17.56
C GLY A 407 14.72 11.69 18.55
N ARG A 408 14.86 12.94 18.09
CA ARG A 408 14.86 14.14 18.93
C ARG A 408 13.46 14.45 19.50
N LEU A 409 12.43 14.27 18.69
CA LEU A 409 11.03 14.48 19.12
C LEU A 409 10.58 13.49 20.20
N LEU A 410 11.08 12.25 20.15
CA LEU A 410 10.76 11.21 21.14
C LEU A 410 11.48 11.39 22.49
N ARG A 411 12.50 12.23 22.58
CA ARG A 411 13.24 12.53 23.81
C ARG A 411 12.69 13.76 24.56
N ARG A 412 11.87 14.54 23.89
CA ARG A 412 11.13 15.66 24.48
C ARG A 412 9.83 15.19 25.14
#